data_a10413badbe7cb8a8b45f6674e87b96a
#
_entry.id   a10413badbe7cb8a8b45f6674e87b96a
#
_cell.length_a   1.000
_cell.length_b   1.000
_cell.length_c   1.000
_cell.angle_alpha   90.00
_cell.angle_beta   90.00
_cell.angle_gamma   90.00
#
_symmetry.space_group_name_H-M   'P 1'
#
loop_
_entity.id
_entity.type
_entity.pdbx_description
1 polymer ?
#
loop_
_entity_poly.entity_id
_entity_poly.type
_entity_poly.pdbx_seq_one_letter_code
_entity_poly.pdbx_strand_id
1 'polypeptide(L)'
;MTGPSSNNKRVKLWFDAKISAGVVVGGSVIADTGAWADTMTPNNNVGWQLTSNVFKLGDAGSNTQYAQGSAILGGSHGGIGLPVFPTAIETGAIVIALTGSSYTAAAANDLVATWFEVSAMN
;
A
#
# COMPACT_ATOMS: atom_id res chain seq x y z
N MET A 1 5.66 10.29 -7.86
CA MET A 1 5.21 11.10 -6.71
C MET A 1 5.58 12.55 -6.97
N THR A 2 4.65 13.43 -6.90
CA THR A 2 4.85 14.88 -7.08
C THR A 2 4.48 15.59 -5.80
N GLY A 3 5.17 16.64 -5.44
CA GLY A 3 4.81 17.45 -4.29
C GLY A 3 5.88 18.45 -3.87
N PRO A 4 5.53 19.40 -3.01
CA PRO A 4 6.49 20.33 -2.48
C PRO A 4 7.59 19.62 -1.69
N SER A 5 8.79 20.10 -1.79
CA SER A 5 10.05 19.48 -1.38
C SER A 5 10.19 19.11 0.10
N SER A 6 9.25 19.44 0.94
CA SER A 6 9.31 19.14 2.37
C SER A 6 8.14 18.30 2.87
N ASN A 7 7.34 17.77 1.96
CA ASN A 7 6.10 17.11 2.30
C ASN A 7 6.27 15.58 2.30
N ASN A 8 6.24 14.98 3.47
CA ASN A 8 6.32 13.54 3.58
C ASN A 8 5.09 12.87 2.95
N LYS A 9 5.36 11.91 2.08
CA LYS A 9 4.35 11.09 1.43
C LYS A 9 4.39 9.68 2.00
N ARG A 10 3.26 9.01 1.99
CA ARG A 10 3.17 7.60 2.37
C ARG A 10 2.10 6.92 1.54
N VAL A 11 2.39 5.75 1.03
CA VAL A 11 1.44 4.91 0.31
C VAL A 11 1.37 3.55 0.99
N LYS A 12 0.17 3.05 1.18
CA LYS A 12 -0.07 1.75 1.80
C LYS A 12 -0.99 0.91 0.94
N LEU A 13 -0.70 -0.38 0.86
CA LEU A 13 -1.55 -1.39 0.29
C LEU A 13 -2.17 -2.22 1.41
N TRP A 14 -3.50 -2.37 1.37
CA TRP A 14 -4.28 -3.03 2.41
C TRP A 14 -4.92 -4.31 1.89
N PHE A 15 -4.90 -5.34 2.70
CA PHE A 15 -5.61 -6.59 2.49
C PHE A 15 -6.77 -6.71 3.48
N ASP A 16 -7.93 -7.16 3.02
CA ASP A 16 -9.17 -7.20 3.79
C ASP A 16 -9.54 -5.83 4.39
N ALA A 17 -9.44 -4.80 3.56
CA ALA A 17 -9.70 -3.43 3.97
C ALA A 17 -11.17 -3.26 4.38
N LYS A 18 -11.37 -2.64 5.51
CA LYS A 18 -12.69 -2.18 5.97
C LYS A 18 -12.81 -0.70 5.66
N ILE A 19 -13.83 -0.35 4.89
CA ILE A 19 -14.02 1.02 4.42
C ILE A 19 -15.31 1.58 5.04
N SER A 20 -15.21 2.78 5.61
CA SER A 20 -16.35 3.54 6.13
C SER A 20 -16.22 4.99 5.67
N ALA A 21 -17.30 5.52 5.06
CA ALA A 21 -17.33 6.88 4.53
C ALA A 21 -16.14 7.23 3.60
N GLY A 22 -15.72 6.27 2.76
CA GLY A 22 -14.61 6.46 1.84
C GLY A 22 -13.21 6.40 2.47
N VAL A 23 -13.11 6.02 3.74
CA VAL A 23 -11.85 5.92 4.48
C VAL A 23 -11.61 4.49 4.91
N VAL A 24 -10.37 4.02 4.81
CA VAL A 24 -9.98 2.72 5.35
C VAL A 24 -9.89 2.83 6.87
N VAL A 25 -10.72 2.04 7.56
CA VAL A 25 -10.82 2.03 9.04
C VAL A 25 -10.27 0.75 9.65
N GLY A 26 -9.89 -0.23 8.85
CA GLY A 26 -9.32 -1.49 9.32
C GLY A 26 -8.82 -2.35 8.17
N GLY A 27 -8.20 -3.45 8.52
CA GLY A 27 -7.56 -4.38 7.60
C GLY A 27 -6.08 -4.57 7.93
N SER A 28 -5.36 -5.31 7.09
CA SER A 28 -3.93 -5.56 7.24
C SER A 28 -3.13 -4.79 6.20
N VAL A 29 -2.16 -4.02 6.63
CA VAL A 29 -1.20 -3.36 5.72
C VAL A 29 -0.21 -4.41 5.22
N ILE A 30 -0.18 -4.65 3.93
CA ILE A 30 0.64 -5.69 3.29
C ILE A 30 1.81 -5.12 2.47
N ALA A 31 1.81 -3.83 2.20
CA ALA A 31 2.95 -3.08 1.69
C ALA A 31 2.83 -1.62 2.14
N ASP A 32 3.95 -1.00 2.46
CA ASP A 32 3.99 0.35 3.02
C ASP A 32 5.31 1.02 2.64
N THR A 33 5.25 2.20 2.07
CA THR A 33 6.45 2.98 1.75
C THR A 33 7.13 3.55 2.99
N GLY A 34 6.44 3.57 4.13
CA GLY A 34 6.85 4.38 5.27
C GLY A 34 6.65 5.89 4.99
N ALA A 35 6.92 6.70 5.99
CA ALA A 35 6.96 8.15 5.82
C ALA A 35 8.21 8.51 5.02
N TRP A 36 8.01 9.00 3.80
CA TRP A 36 9.10 9.36 2.90
C TRP A 36 9.11 10.87 2.69
N ALA A 37 10.22 11.47 3.07
CA ALA A 37 10.46 12.88 2.80
C ALA A 37 10.83 13.03 1.32
N ASP A 38 9.99 13.71 0.58
CA ASP A 38 10.35 14.14 -0.77
C ASP A 38 11.37 15.28 -0.65
N THR A 39 12.64 14.91 -0.63
CA THR A 39 13.76 15.86 -0.59
C THR A 39 14.17 16.31 -1.99
N MET A 40 13.47 15.86 -3.00
CA MET A 40 13.77 16.23 -4.38
C MET A 40 13.23 17.63 -4.70
N THR A 41 13.91 18.33 -5.57
CA THR A 41 13.53 19.68 -6.01
C THR A 41 12.08 19.77 -6.45
N PRO A 42 11.40 20.88 -6.19
CA PRO A 42 10.02 21.09 -6.64
C PRO A 42 9.83 20.69 -8.09
N ASN A 43 8.75 20.00 -8.40
CA ASN A 43 8.36 19.51 -9.73
C ASN A 43 9.07 18.25 -10.25
N ASN A 44 9.79 17.52 -9.44
CA ASN A 44 10.27 16.22 -9.85
C ASN A 44 9.19 15.14 -9.65
N ASN A 45 8.80 14.53 -10.75
CA ASN A 45 7.96 13.34 -10.73
C ASN A 45 8.82 12.15 -10.36
N VAL A 46 8.65 11.63 -9.16
CA VAL A 46 9.33 10.42 -8.71
C VAL A 46 8.37 9.26 -8.82
N GLY A 47 8.78 8.24 -9.58
CA GLY A 47 8.00 7.02 -9.70
C GLY A 47 7.99 6.23 -8.40
N TRP A 48 6.88 5.58 -8.12
CA TRP A 48 6.74 4.68 -6.98
C TRP A 48 5.99 3.41 -7.39
N GLN A 49 6.28 2.32 -6.72
CA GLN A 49 5.64 1.04 -6.93
C GLN A 49 5.53 0.30 -5.61
N LEU A 50 4.36 -0.27 -5.34
CA LEU A 50 4.16 -1.22 -4.26
C LEU A 50 3.76 -2.57 -4.87
N THR A 51 4.34 -3.63 -4.34
CA THR A 51 3.97 -5.00 -4.68
C THR A 51 3.78 -5.81 -3.41
N SER A 52 2.84 -6.72 -3.42
CA SER A 52 2.68 -7.67 -2.33
C SER A 52 2.14 -8.99 -2.87
N ASN A 53 2.58 -10.06 -2.25
CA ASN A 53 2.03 -11.39 -2.45
C ASN A 53 1.33 -11.83 -1.18
N VAL A 54 0.15 -12.41 -1.33
CA VAL A 54 -0.62 -12.97 -0.23
C VAL A 54 -0.82 -14.45 -0.51
N PHE A 55 -0.42 -15.28 0.43
CA PHE A 55 -0.53 -16.72 0.36
C PHE A 55 -1.47 -17.22 1.45
N LYS A 56 -2.32 -18.17 1.09
CA LYS A 56 -3.12 -18.88 2.08
C LYS A 56 -2.23 -19.83 2.89
N LEU A 57 -2.40 -19.82 4.19
CA LEU A 57 -1.80 -20.77 5.10
C LEU A 57 -2.89 -21.72 5.62
N GLY A 58 -2.56 -23.02 5.65
CA GLY A 58 -3.47 -24.02 6.19
C GLY A 58 -4.61 -24.43 5.26
N ASP A 59 -5.52 -25.24 5.82
CA ASP A 59 -6.62 -25.82 5.08
C ASP A 59 -7.77 -24.84 4.81
N ALA A 60 -8.69 -25.24 3.95
CA ALA A 60 -9.89 -24.49 3.69
C ALA A 60 -10.64 -24.18 5.00
N GLY A 61 -10.96 -22.90 5.22
CA GLY A 61 -11.64 -22.44 6.42
C GLY A 61 -10.73 -21.99 7.58
N SER A 62 -9.41 -22.14 7.45
CA SER A 62 -8.48 -21.71 8.51
C SER A 62 -8.36 -20.18 8.65
N ASN A 63 -8.80 -19.40 7.65
CA ASN A 63 -8.73 -17.93 7.64
C ASN A 63 -7.36 -17.36 8.04
N THR A 64 -6.28 -18.00 7.60
CA THR A 64 -4.92 -17.59 7.89
C THR A 64 -4.18 -17.34 6.59
N GLN A 65 -3.54 -16.20 6.48
CA GLN A 65 -2.76 -15.81 5.33
C GLN A 65 -1.37 -15.37 5.76
N TYR A 66 -0.45 -15.39 4.82
CA TYR A 66 0.86 -14.80 4.91
C TYR A 66 1.01 -13.78 3.80
N ALA A 67 1.42 -12.58 4.14
CA ALA A 67 1.65 -11.53 3.17
C ALA A 67 3.04 -10.94 3.32
N GLN A 68 3.67 -10.65 2.20
CA GLN A 68 4.93 -9.93 2.15
C GLN A 68 4.92 -8.95 1.00
N GLY A 69 5.24 -7.71 1.30
CA GLY A 69 5.26 -6.63 0.32
C GLY A 69 6.58 -5.90 0.28
N SER A 70 6.78 -5.15 -0.80
CA SER A 70 7.91 -4.26 -0.97
C SER A 70 7.47 -2.96 -1.63
N ALA A 71 8.25 -1.92 -1.43
CA ALA A 71 8.07 -0.62 -2.06
C ALA A 71 9.36 -0.20 -2.78
N ILE A 72 9.21 0.36 -3.97
CA ILE A 72 10.29 0.97 -4.73
C ILE A 72 9.95 2.43 -4.92
N LEU A 73 10.88 3.31 -4.58
CA LEU A 73 10.72 4.76 -4.67
C LEU A 73 11.92 5.32 -5.45
N GLY A 74 11.65 5.94 -6.60
CA GLY A 74 12.68 6.59 -7.41
C GLY A 74 13.87 5.70 -7.80
N GLY A 75 13.65 4.39 -7.98
CA GLY A 75 14.72 3.44 -8.28
C GLY A 75 15.43 2.87 -7.05
N SER A 76 15.09 3.32 -5.85
CA SER A 76 15.62 2.78 -4.58
C SER A 76 14.54 2.00 -3.84
N HIS A 77 14.92 0.95 -3.12
CA HIS A 77 13.98 0.24 -2.27
C HIS A 77 13.61 1.12 -1.08
N GLY A 78 12.34 1.49 -0.99
CA GLY A 78 11.82 2.36 0.07
C GLY A 78 11.39 1.63 1.33
N GLY A 79 11.27 0.34 1.31
CA GLY A 79 10.89 -0.49 2.46
C GLY A 79 10.59 -1.91 2.03
N ILE A 80 11.21 -2.84 2.71
CA ILE A 80 10.78 -4.24 2.71
C ILE A 80 10.00 -4.40 4.00
N GLY A 81 8.69 -4.53 3.88
CA GLY A 81 7.85 -4.78 5.04
C GLY A 81 8.19 -6.11 5.69
N LEU A 82 8.10 -6.17 7.00
CA LEU A 82 8.10 -7.44 7.71
C LEU A 82 6.90 -8.28 7.24
N PRO A 83 7.01 -9.61 7.23
CA PRO A 83 5.89 -10.46 6.89
C PRO A 83 4.70 -10.17 7.82
N VAL A 84 3.53 -10.14 7.25
CA VAL A 84 2.26 -9.90 7.95
C VAL A 84 1.43 -11.16 7.86
N PHE A 85 0.69 -11.46 8.91
CA PHE A 85 -0.18 -12.64 8.98
C PHE A 85 -1.65 -12.18 9.10
N PRO A 86 -2.30 -11.85 7.98
CA PRO A 86 -3.72 -11.53 8.00
C PRO A 86 -4.58 -12.72 8.44
N THR A 87 -5.78 -12.42 8.91
CA THR A 87 -6.80 -13.42 9.29
C THR A 87 -8.13 -13.11 8.61
N ALA A 88 -8.07 -12.77 7.33
CA ALA A 88 -9.25 -12.45 6.56
C ALA A 88 -10.18 -13.66 6.39
N ILE A 89 -11.48 -13.43 6.50
CA ILE A 89 -12.49 -14.48 6.28
C ILE A 89 -12.62 -14.70 4.76
N GLU A 90 -12.14 -15.85 4.32
CA GLU A 90 -12.02 -16.17 2.89
C GLU A 90 -13.33 -16.66 2.23
N THR A 91 -14.40 -16.84 3.01
CA THR A 91 -15.71 -17.24 2.49
C THR A 91 -16.50 -16.08 1.88
N GLY A 92 -16.02 -14.86 2.05
CA GLY A 92 -16.62 -13.64 1.50
C GLY A 92 -15.67 -12.89 0.58
N ALA A 93 -16.14 -11.76 0.08
CA ALA A 93 -15.31 -10.87 -0.71
C ALA A 93 -14.22 -10.23 0.16
N ILE A 94 -13.01 -10.21 -0.35
CA ILE A 94 -11.86 -9.55 0.29
C ILE A 94 -11.59 -8.25 -0.48
N VAL A 95 -11.54 -7.14 0.23
CA VAL A 95 -11.27 -5.83 -0.37
C VAL A 95 -9.78 -5.54 -0.32
N ILE A 96 -9.22 -5.23 -1.47
CA ILE A 96 -7.85 -4.72 -1.58
C ILE A 96 -7.95 -3.21 -1.79
N ALA A 97 -7.26 -2.43 -0.97
CA ALA A 97 -7.29 -0.98 -1.06
C ALA A 97 -5.89 -0.37 -1.10
N LEU A 98 -5.77 0.70 -1.85
CA LEU A 98 -4.58 1.54 -1.91
C LEU A 98 -4.91 2.88 -1.26
N THR A 99 -4.08 3.31 -0.32
CA THR A 99 -4.23 4.61 0.33
C THR A 99 -2.96 5.43 0.20
N GLY A 100 -3.13 6.72 0.00
CA GLY A 100 -2.04 7.68 -0.02
C GLY A 100 -2.27 8.79 1.00
N SER A 101 -1.22 9.28 1.61
CA SER A 101 -1.27 10.41 2.53
C SER A 101 -0.11 11.37 2.30
N SER A 102 -0.39 12.63 2.59
CA SER A 102 0.57 13.73 2.57
C SER A 102 0.49 14.44 3.92
N TYR A 103 1.63 14.63 4.58
CA TYR A 103 1.64 15.02 6.00
C TYR A 103 1.53 16.52 6.26
N THR A 104 1.94 17.37 5.33
CA THR A 104 2.05 18.81 5.61
C THR A 104 1.15 19.69 4.76
N ALA A 105 1.01 19.47 3.52
CA ALA A 105 0.11 20.19 2.64
C ALA A 105 -0.22 19.31 1.45
N ALA A 106 -1.44 18.85 1.39
CA ALA A 106 -1.89 18.10 0.24
C ALA A 106 -2.30 19.06 -0.86
N ALA A 107 -1.68 18.95 -2.02
CA ALA A 107 -2.14 19.57 -3.24
C ALA A 107 -2.77 18.52 -4.15
N ALA A 108 -3.63 18.94 -5.05
CA ALA A 108 -4.18 18.04 -6.05
C ALA A 108 -3.05 17.41 -6.86
N ASN A 109 -3.12 16.11 -7.08
CA ASN A 109 -2.14 15.31 -7.80
C ASN A 109 -0.75 15.16 -7.13
N ASP A 110 -0.65 15.41 -5.84
CA ASP A 110 0.57 15.12 -5.07
C ASP A 110 0.94 13.64 -5.09
N LEU A 111 -0.06 12.77 -5.10
CA LEU A 111 0.08 11.34 -5.26
C LEU A 111 -0.86 10.85 -6.35
N VAL A 112 -0.32 10.23 -7.37
CA VAL A 112 -1.11 9.68 -8.48
C VAL A 112 -0.77 8.21 -8.65
N ALA A 113 -1.78 7.36 -8.57
CA ALA A 113 -1.69 5.97 -8.98
C ALA A 113 -2.14 5.86 -10.44
N THR A 114 -1.25 5.44 -11.33
CA THR A 114 -1.54 5.31 -12.75
C THR A 114 -1.98 3.90 -13.13
N TRP A 115 -1.70 2.94 -12.27
CA TRP A 115 -2.03 1.55 -12.50
C TRP A 115 -2.20 0.80 -11.19
N PHE A 116 -3.19 -0.08 -11.13
CA PHE A 116 -3.46 -0.96 -10.01
C PHE A 116 -3.97 -2.30 -10.54
N GLU A 117 -3.32 -3.37 -10.15
CA GLU A 117 -3.71 -4.72 -10.57
C GLU A 117 -3.74 -5.67 -9.38
N VAL A 118 -4.77 -6.50 -9.37
CA VAL A 118 -4.88 -7.64 -8.46
C VAL A 118 -5.08 -8.88 -9.32
N SER A 119 -4.23 -9.87 -9.16
CA SER A 119 -4.33 -11.13 -9.87
C SER A 119 -4.32 -12.31 -8.89
N ALA A 120 -5.14 -13.30 -9.16
CA ALA A 120 -5.10 -14.57 -8.46
C ALA A 120 -4.14 -15.53 -9.20
N MET A 121 -3.25 -16.14 -8.43
CA MET A 121 -2.37 -17.19 -8.93
C MET A 121 -2.92 -18.54 -8.47
N ASN A 122 -3.17 -19.40 -9.41
CA ASN A 122 -3.62 -20.77 -9.15
C ASN A 122 -2.43 -21.74 -9.14
#